data_d312059a3ce55fbfe041e09960e870ca
#
_entry.id   d312059a3ce55fbfe041e09960e870ca
#
_cell.length_a   1.000
_cell.length_b   1.000
_cell.length_c   1.000
_cell.angle_alpha   90.00
_cell.angle_beta   90.00
_cell.angle_gamma   90.00
#
_symmetry.space_group_name_H-M   'P 1'
#
loop_
_entity.id
_entity.type
_entity.pdbx_description
1 polymer ?
#
loop_
_entity_poly.entity_id
_entity_poly.type
_entity_poly.pdbx_seq_one_letter_code
_entity_poly.pdbx_strand_id
1 'polypeptide(L)'
;GIKGVFKELGVDYIIDGGQTMNPSTEDFMKAIDSINAKNIFIFPNNSNIIMAANQAKELSDKNIVVIPTKNTPQGFTALVNFDADASVEDNEQALMESLTMVKSGQVTFAVRDTVMNDVDVKEGNIIGIAEGKLMDAGESVDSITTSLVEKLVDEDSAIVTLFYGE
;
A
#
# COMPACT_ATOMS: atom_id res chain seq x y z
N GLY A 1 -9.02 -11.80 -5.96
CA GLY A 1 -8.08 -11.27 -4.96
C GLY A 1 -7.57 -9.88 -5.34
N ILE A 2 -6.72 -9.29 -4.52
CA ILE A 2 -6.22 -7.89 -4.64
C ILE A 2 -5.69 -7.56 -6.05
N LYS A 3 -4.93 -8.47 -6.69
CA LYS A 3 -4.45 -8.27 -8.07
C LYS A 3 -5.57 -8.07 -9.09
N GLY A 4 -6.70 -8.78 -8.91
CA GLY A 4 -7.88 -8.61 -9.77
C GLY A 4 -8.44 -7.21 -9.67
N VAL A 5 -8.55 -6.67 -8.45
CA VAL A 5 -9.03 -5.31 -8.22
C VAL A 5 -8.14 -4.27 -8.90
N PHE A 6 -6.82 -4.39 -8.78
CA PHE A 6 -5.89 -3.49 -9.47
C PHE A 6 -6.00 -3.54 -10.98
N LYS A 7 -6.20 -4.73 -11.56
CA LYS A 7 -6.43 -4.90 -13.00
C LYS A 7 -7.75 -4.26 -13.45
N GLU A 8 -8.82 -4.41 -12.67
CA GLU A 8 -10.11 -3.77 -12.94
C GLU A 8 -10.02 -2.23 -12.88
N LEU A 9 -9.10 -1.69 -12.07
CA LEU A 9 -8.79 -0.27 -12.02
C LEU A 9 -7.87 0.23 -13.17
N GLY A 10 -7.52 -0.65 -14.11
CA GLY A 10 -6.76 -0.27 -15.30
C GLY A 10 -5.25 -0.30 -15.16
N VAL A 11 -4.70 -1.01 -14.17
CA VAL A 11 -3.25 -1.19 -14.02
C VAL A 11 -2.72 -2.07 -15.16
N ASP A 12 -1.75 -1.54 -15.93
CA ASP A 12 -1.17 -2.22 -17.08
C ASP A 12 -0.24 -3.37 -16.70
N TYR A 13 0.50 -3.21 -15.60
CA TYR A 13 1.49 -4.19 -15.16
C TYR A 13 1.53 -4.32 -13.64
N ILE A 14 1.62 -5.54 -13.16
CA ILE A 14 1.75 -5.84 -11.73
C ILE A 14 3.06 -6.62 -11.53
N ILE A 15 3.98 -6.03 -10.76
CA ILE A 15 5.16 -6.72 -10.30
C ILE A 15 4.77 -7.57 -9.09
N ASP A 16 5.00 -8.87 -9.18
CA ASP A 16 4.77 -9.76 -8.06
C ASP A 16 5.82 -9.54 -6.98
N GLY A 17 5.35 -9.15 -5.82
CA GLY A 17 6.12 -9.04 -4.60
C GLY A 17 5.33 -9.67 -3.45
N GLY A 18 6.01 -10.17 -2.45
CA GLY A 18 5.40 -10.71 -1.24
C GLY A 18 6.13 -10.20 -0.01
N GLN A 19 5.65 -10.60 1.17
CA GLN A 19 6.29 -10.20 2.45
C GLN A 19 7.77 -10.64 2.56
N THR A 20 8.17 -11.67 1.79
CA THR A 20 9.52 -12.24 1.82
C THR A 20 10.35 -11.98 0.57
N MET A 21 9.74 -11.44 -0.51
CA MET A 21 10.41 -11.13 -1.77
C MET A 21 10.08 -9.71 -2.20
N ASN A 22 10.94 -8.77 -1.85
CA ASN A 22 10.83 -7.40 -2.34
C ASN A 22 11.38 -7.31 -3.77
N PRO A 23 10.62 -6.75 -4.72
CA PRO A 23 11.13 -6.48 -6.06
C PRO A 23 12.39 -5.63 -6.03
N SER A 24 13.36 -6.01 -6.84
CA SER A 24 14.60 -5.28 -7.03
C SER A 24 14.44 -4.13 -8.03
N THR A 25 15.43 -3.23 -8.11
CA THR A 25 15.50 -2.21 -9.16
C THR A 25 15.47 -2.84 -10.56
N GLU A 26 16.09 -4.01 -10.75
CA GLU A 26 16.08 -4.73 -12.03
C GLU A 26 14.67 -5.23 -12.40
N ASP A 27 13.87 -5.67 -11.42
CA ASP A 27 12.49 -6.09 -11.66
C ASP A 27 11.61 -4.91 -12.10
N PHE A 28 11.81 -3.74 -11.49
CA PHE A 28 11.17 -2.51 -11.96
C PHE A 28 11.61 -2.12 -13.37
N MET A 29 12.89 -2.20 -13.70
CA MET A 29 13.39 -1.89 -15.03
C MET A 29 12.79 -2.82 -16.09
N LYS A 30 12.73 -4.14 -15.83
CA LYS A 30 12.08 -5.10 -16.73
C LYS A 30 10.60 -4.77 -16.96
N ALA A 31 9.88 -4.39 -15.90
CA ALA A 31 8.48 -3.98 -16.01
C ALA A 31 8.35 -2.68 -16.86
N ILE A 32 9.14 -1.67 -16.56
CA ILE A 32 9.18 -0.39 -17.30
C ILE A 32 9.45 -0.61 -18.78
N ASP A 33 10.43 -1.44 -19.12
CA ASP A 33 10.81 -1.73 -20.50
C ASP A 33 9.70 -2.47 -21.27
N SER A 34 8.92 -3.32 -20.57
CA SER A 34 7.83 -4.08 -21.17
C SER A 34 6.59 -3.24 -21.50
N ILE A 35 6.43 -2.08 -20.85
CA ILE A 35 5.27 -1.19 -21.02
C ILE A 35 5.53 -0.23 -22.21
N ASN A 36 4.67 -0.28 -23.22
CA ASN A 36 4.74 0.63 -24.36
C ASN A 36 4.08 1.99 -24.06
N ALA A 37 4.62 2.70 -23.08
CA ALA A 37 4.18 4.04 -22.72
C ALA A 37 5.39 4.93 -22.45
N LYS A 38 5.22 6.24 -22.67
CA LYS A 38 6.24 7.25 -22.41
C LYS A 38 6.23 7.72 -20.96
N ASN A 39 5.04 7.84 -20.40
CA ASN A 39 4.81 8.23 -19.01
C ASN A 39 4.32 7.01 -18.23
N ILE A 40 4.95 6.70 -17.11
CA ILE A 40 4.62 5.53 -16.27
C ILE A 40 4.54 5.97 -14.82
N PHE A 41 3.41 5.65 -14.18
CA PHE A 41 3.21 5.83 -12.74
C PHE A 41 3.48 4.52 -12.02
N ILE A 42 4.26 4.56 -10.96
CA ILE A 42 4.61 3.40 -10.14
C ILE A 42 4.03 3.57 -8.73
N PHE A 43 3.29 2.57 -8.28
CA PHE A 43 2.71 2.48 -6.95
C PHE A 43 3.36 1.30 -6.19
N PRO A 44 4.39 1.54 -5.37
CA PRO A 44 5.12 0.45 -4.71
C PRO A 44 4.27 -0.37 -3.74
N ASN A 45 3.32 0.25 -3.04
CA ASN A 45 2.45 -0.39 -2.04
C ASN A 45 3.20 -1.06 -0.88
N ASN A 46 4.46 -0.71 -0.70
CA ASN A 46 5.33 -1.21 0.36
C ASN A 46 6.49 -0.22 0.58
N SER A 47 6.66 0.23 1.81
CA SER A 47 7.72 1.19 2.17
C SER A 47 9.12 0.68 1.80
N ASN A 48 9.34 -0.64 1.87
CA ASN A 48 10.67 -1.24 1.67
C ASN A 48 11.15 -1.19 0.21
N ILE A 49 10.23 -1.01 -0.75
CA ILE A 49 10.57 -1.04 -2.18
C ILE A 49 10.50 0.34 -2.85
N ILE A 50 10.09 1.38 -2.13
CA ILE A 50 10.06 2.75 -2.66
C ILE A 50 11.44 3.18 -3.17
N MET A 51 12.51 2.82 -2.44
CA MET A 51 13.87 3.14 -2.86
C MET A 51 14.24 2.46 -4.20
N ALA A 52 13.91 1.19 -4.37
CA ALA A 52 14.16 0.46 -5.61
C ALA A 52 13.38 1.05 -6.80
N ALA A 53 12.12 1.47 -6.58
CA ALA A 53 11.33 2.15 -7.59
C ALA A 53 11.95 3.51 -7.99
N ASN A 54 12.43 4.29 -7.03
CA ASN A 54 13.12 5.56 -7.31
C ASN A 54 14.45 5.35 -8.05
N GLN A 55 15.22 4.33 -7.72
CA GLN A 55 16.43 3.98 -8.46
C GLN A 55 16.11 3.60 -9.91
N ALA A 56 15.03 2.85 -10.15
CA ALA A 56 14.59 2.52 -11.49
C ALA A 56 14.15 3.77 -12.28
N LYS A 57 13.48 4.72 -11.61
CA LYS A 57 13.14 6.04 -12.20
C LYS A 57 14.37 6.76 -12.73
N GLU A 58 15.46 6.79 -11.96
CA GLU A 58 16.70 7.47 -12.34
C GLU A 58 17.46 6.77 -13.48
N LEU A 59 17.29 5.46 -13.63
CA LEU A 59 17.94 4.65 -14.66
C LEU A 59 17.16 4.58 -15.98
N SER A 60 15.89 4.95 -15.97
CA SER A 60 15.01 4.86 -17.15
C SER A 60 15.07 6.11 -18.01
N ASP A 61 15.06 5.92 -19.33
CA ASP A 61 14.89 7.02 -20.30
C ASP A 61 13.42 7.48 -20.44
N LYS A 62 12.47 6.76 -19.83
CA LYS A 62 11.05 7.13 -19.83
C LYS A 62 10.74 8.09 -18.69
N ASN A 63 9.63 8.81 -18.80
CA ASN A 63 9.15 9.67 -17.73
C ASN A 63 8.46 8.83 -16.65
N ILE A 64 9.14 8.60 -15.55
CA ILE A 64 8.67 7.78 -14.44
C ILE A 64 8.24 8.66 -13.27
N VAL A 65 7.01 8.47 -12.80
CA VAL A 65 6.48 9.08 -11.58
C VAL A 65 6.28 8.00 -10.52
N VAL A 66 6.97 8.11 -9.40
CA VAL A 66 6.81 7.19 -8.27
C VAL A 66 5.90 7.86 -7.24
N ILE A 67 4.71 7.29 -7.04
CA ILE A 67 3.79 7.68 -5.97
C ILE A 67 4.11 6.80 -4.76
N PRO A 68 4.65 7.34 -3.65
CA PRO A 68 5.27 6.56 -2.58
C PRO A 68 4.24 5.87 -1.68
N THR A 69 3.38 5.05 -2.27
CA THR A 69 2.40 4.25 -1.55
C THR A 69 3.08 3.23 -0.65
N LYS A 70 2.72 3.20 0.63
CA LYS A 70 3.35 2.36 1.66
C LYS A 70 2.63 1.06 1.89
N ASN A 71 1.41 0.94 1.40
CA ASN A 71 0.55 -0.23 1.56
C ASN A 71 -0.51 -0.28 0.44
N THR A 72 -1.20 -1.41 0.35
CA THR A 72 -2.25 -1.65 -0.65
C THR A 72 -3.42 -0.65 -0.59
N PRO A 73 -3.97 -0.28 0.58
CA PRO A 73 -5.01 0.74 0.67
C PRO A 73 -4.61 2.07 0.06
N GLN A 74 -3.39 2.54 0.30
CA GLN A 74 -2.89 3.77 -0.32
C GLN A 74 -2.79 3.64 -1.84
N GLY A 75 -2.29 2.51 -2.36
CA GLY A 75 -2.25 2.26 -3.79
C GLY A 75 -3.64 2.22 -4.44
N PHE A 76 -4.60 1.59 -3.77
CA PHE A 76 -5.99 1.57 -4.21
C PHE A 76 -6.58 2.98 -4.27
N THR A 77 -6.46 3.76 -3.20
CA THR A 77 -6.97 5.14 -3.12
C THR A 77 -6.32 6.03 -4.18
N ALA A 78 -5.02 5.92 -4.38
CA ALA A 78 -4.31 6.66 -5.42
C ALA A 78 -4.86 6.32 -6.82
N LEU A 79 -4.99 5.04 -7.16
CA LEU A 79 -5.51 4.62 -8.47
C LEU A 79 -6.93 5.10 -8.76
N VAL A 80 -7.80 5.12 -7.76
CA VAL A 80 -9.18 5.65 -7.91
C VAL A 80 -9.17 7.15 -8.25
N ASN A 81 -8.13 7.88 -7.84
CA ASN A 81 -7.96 9.30 -8.13
C ASN A 81 -7.11 9.58 -9.40
N PHE A 82 -6.68 8.54 -10.13
CA PHE A 82 -5.95 8.70 -11.38
C PHE A 82 -6.91 9.11 -12.51
N ASP A 83 -6.53 10.14 -13.25
CA ASP A 83 -7.26 10.63 -14.42
C ASP A 83 -6.37 10.50 -15.67
N ALA A 84 -6.75 9.61 -16.58
CA ALA A 84 -6.02 9.35 -17.82
C ALA A 84 -5.98 10.56 -18.77
N ASP A 85 -6.93 11.49 -18.65
CA ASP A 85 -7.04 12.69 -19.48
C ASP A 85 -6.29 13.90 -18.88
N ALA A 86 -5.84 13.82 -17.63
CA ALA A 86 -5.08 14.88 -16.97
C ALA A 86 -3.59 14.85 -17.35
N SER A 87 -2.90 15.98 -17.13
CA SER A 87 -1.45 16.05 -17.31
C SER A 87 -0.71 15.14 -16.31
N VAL A 88 0.55 14.82 -16.57
CA VAL A 88 1.39 14.04 -15.64
C VAL A 88 1.55 14.78 -14.32
N GLU A 89 1.74 16.08 -14.37
CA GLU A 89 1.92 16.95 -13.21
C GLU A 89 0.66 17.03 -12.36
N ASP A 90 -0.51 17.20 -12.98
CA ASP A 90 -1.79 17.25 -12.28
C ASP A 90 -2.09 15.90 -11.62
N ASN A 91 -1.84 14.78 -12.31
CA ASN A 91 -1.96 13.45 -11.74
C ASN A 91 -0.99 13.26 -10.56
N GLU A 92 0.30 13.59 -10.70
CA GLU A 92 1.26 13.46 -9.62
C GLU A 92 0.78 14.20 -8.36
N GLN A 93 0.31 15.44 -8.52
CA GLN A 93 -0.22 16.23 -7.42
C GLN A 93 -1.46 15.57 -6.79
N ALA A 94 -2.46 15.21 -7.59
CA ALA A 94 -3.71 14.62 -7.10
C ALA A 94 -3.47 13.28 -6.39
N LEU A 95 -2.58 12.44 -6.94
CA LEU A 95 -2.23 11.15 -6.37
C LEU A 95 -1.46 11.31 -5.05
N MET A 96 -0.53 12.25 -4.96
CA MET A 96 0.18 12.56 -3.71
C MET A 96 -0.78 13.07 -2.62
N GLU A 97 -1.69 13.96 -2.96
CA GLU A 97 -2.71 14.46 -2.04
C GLU A 97 -3.63 13.33 -1.54
N SER A 98 -4.02 12.40 -2.41
CA SER A 98 -4.89 11.27 -2.07
C SER A 98 -4.30 10.36 -0.99
N LEU A 99 -2.96 10.25 -0.91
CA LEU A 99 -2.29 9.44 0.12
C LEU A 99 -2.53 9.97 1.53
N THR A 100 -2.80 11.26 1.68
CA THR A 100 -3.08 11.88 2.98
C THR A 100 -4.50 11.65 3.46
N MET A 101 -5.41 11.27 2.55
CA MET A 101 -6.84 11.07 2.83
C MET A 101 -7.15 9.66 3.34
N VAL A 102 -6.25 8.71 3.13
CA VAL A 102 -6.47 7.31 3.50
C VAL A 102 -5.80 6.97 4.82
N LYS A 103 -6.57 6.51 5.77
CA LYS A 103 -6.09 5.88 6.99
C LYS A 103 -6.06 4.37 6.77
N SER A 104 -4.98 3.73 7.16
CA SER A 104 -4.80 2.30 6.91
C SER A 104 -4.44 1.54 8.16
N GLY A 105 -4.99 0.34 8.27
CA GLY A 105 -4.69 -0.59 9.33
C GLY A 105 -4.45 -2.00 8.79
N GLN A 106 -3.80 -2.80 9.59
CA GLN A 106 -3.51 -4.21 9.29
C GLN A 106 -3.76 -5.05 10.52
N VAL A 107 -4.43 -6.18 10.32
CA VAL A 107 -4.59 -7.23 11.33
C VAL A 107 -3.75 -8.42 10.90
N THR A 108 -2.89 -8.91 11.79
CA THR A 108 -1.97 -10.02 11.52
C THR A 108 -1.63 -10.79 12.80
N PHE A 109 -0.74 -11.77 12.70
CA PHE A 109 -0.28 -12.55 13.85
C PHE A 109 1.07 -12.03 14.36
N ALA A 110 1.25 -12.03 15.68
CA ALA A 110 2.53 -11.78 16.29
C ALA A 110 3.45 -13.00 16.12
N VAL A 111 4.65 -12.76 15.60
CA VAL A 111 5.66 -13.82 15.37
C VAL A 111 6.60 -14.01 16.55
N ARG A 112 6.47 -13.23 17.61
CA ARG A 112 7.27 -13.31 18.85
C ARG A 112 6.61 -12.48 19.96
N ASP A 113 7.01 -12.78 21.19
CA ASP A 113 6.67 -11.96 22.35
C ASP A 113 7.32 -10.58 22.22
N THR A 114 6.57 -9.53 22.52
CA THR A 114 7.08 -8.15 22.55
C THR A 114 6.17 -7.27 23.40
N VAL A 115 6.70 -6.14 23.84
CA VAL A 115 5.93 -5.04 24.42
C VAL A 115 6.17 -3.81 23.57
N MET A 116 5.12 -3.23 23.01
CA MET A 116 5.22 -2.06 22.15
C MET A 116 4.02 -1.14 22.39
N ASN A 117 4.28 0.14 22.60
CA ASN A 117 3.26 1.15 22.90
C ASN A 117 2.35 0.75 24.10
N ASP A 118 2.95 0.19 25.17
CA ASP A 118 2.25 -0.31 26.37
C ASP A 118 1.28 -1.49 26.10
N VAL A 119 1.35 -2.11 24.93
CA VAL A 119 0.60 -3.33 24.59
C VAL A 119 1.52 -4.54 24.77
N ASP A 120 1.10 -5.46 25.66
CA ASP A 120 1.79 -6.75 25.86
C ASP A 120 1.32 -7.74 24.80
N VAL A 121 2.25 -8.20 23.97
CA VAL A 121 1.98 -9.09 22.84
C VAL A 121 2.67 -10.42 23.08
N LYS A 122 1.92 -11.51 22.97
CA LYS A 122 2.46 -12.88 22.95
C LYS A 122 2.53 -13.41 21.54
N GLU A 123 3.50 -14.29 21.29
CA GLU A 123 3.58 -15.02 20.03
C GLU A 123 2.24 -15.72 19.73
N GLY A 124 1.75 -15.56 18.50
CA GLY A 124 0.46 -16.08 18.06
C GLY A 124 -0.73 -15.17 18.37
N ASN A 125 -0.59 -14.11 19.15
CA ASN A 125 -1.66 -13.14 19.31
C ASN A 125 -2.04 -12.51 17.96
N ILE A 126 -3.31 -12.20 17.80
CA ILE A 126 -3.79 -11.31 16.74
C ILE A 126 -3.41 -9.89 17.14
N ILE A 127 -2.77 -9.16 16.25
CA ILE A 127 -2.35 -7.78 16.46
C ILE A 127 -2.96 -6.84 15.45
N GLY A 128 -3.39 -5.68 15.92
CA GLY A 128 -3.87 -4.57 15.10
C GLY A 128 -2.80 -3.48 15.00
N ILE A 129 -2.44 -3.15 13.76
CA ILE A 129 -1.45 -2.11 13.44
C ILE A 129 -2.15 -1.03 12.65
N ALA A 130 -2.07 0.22 13.09
CA ALA A 130 -2.55 1.39 12.37
C ALA A 130 -1.41 2.36 12.10
N GLU A 131 -1.30 2.83 10.85
CA GLU A 131 -0.25 3.77 10.43
C GLU A 131 1.16 3.33 10.88
N GLY A 132 1.41 2.03 10.85
CA GLY A 132 2.69 1.42 11.25
C GLY A 132 2.92 1.32 12.76
N LYS A 133 1.92 1.64 13.59
CA LYS A 133 1.97 1.54 15.05
C LYS A 133 1.09 0.40 15.55
N LEU A 134 1.61 -0.40 16.50
CA LEU A 134 0.82 -1.39 17.20
C LEU A 134 -0.24 -0.66 18.06
N MET A 135 -1.50 -1.00 17.85
CA MET A 135 -2.65 -0.37 18.52
C MET A 135 -3.35 -1.30 19.47
N ASP A 136 -3.31 -2.61 19.22
CA ASP A 136 -4.05 -3.60 20.00
C ASP A 136 -3.48 -5.02 19.80
N ALA A 137 -3.72 -5.90 20.77
CA ALA A 137 -3.37 -7.31 20.69
C ALA A 137 -4.43 -8.16 21.44
N GLY A 138 -4.71 -9.35 20.92
CA GLY A 138 -5.70 -10.26 21.51
C GLY A 138 -5.73 -11.61 20.81
N GLU A 139 -6.81 -12.35 21.03
CA GLU A 139 -6.97 -13.73 20.53
C GLU A 139 -7.97 -13.82 19.36
N SER A 140 -8.77 -12.77 19.11
CA SER A 140 -9.84 -12.78 18.12
C SER A 140 -9.58 -11.79 17.01
N VAL A 141 -9.60 -12.27 15.76
CA VAL A 141 -9.52 -11.43 14.56
C VAL A 141 -10.66 -10.41 14.54
N ASP A 142 -11.90 -10.84 14.81
CA ASP A 142 -13.07 -9.96 14.78
C ASP A 142 -12.95 -8.82 15.80
N SER A 143 -12.56 -9.15 17.03
CA SER A 143 -12.40 -8.16 18.11
C SER A 143 -11.31 -7.13 17.79
N ILE A 144 -10.14 -7.60 17.33
CA ILE A 144 -9.02 -6.72 16.98
C ILE A 144 -9.35 -5.88 15.74
N THR A 145 -10.03 -6.46 14.75
CA THR A 145 -10.47 -5.71 13.56
C THR A 145 -11.46 -4.61 13.93
N THR A 146 -12.45 -4.92 14.74
CA THR A 146 -13.43 -3.94 15.22
C THR A 146 -12.76 -2.81 15.98
N SER A 147 -11.92 -3.14 16.98
CA SER A 147 -11.17 -2.16 17.74
C SER A 147 -10.28 -1.27 16.86
N LEU A 148 -9.62 -1.86 15.84
CA LEU A 148 -8.78 -1.13 14.93
C LEU A 148 -9.58 -0.16 14.06
N VAL A 149 -10.73 -0.60 13.53
CA VAL A 149 -11.64 0.27 12.75
C VAL A 149 -12.13 1.43 13.60
N GLU A 150 -12.59 1.18 14.84
CA GLU A 150 -13.04 2.23 15.75
C GLU A 150 -11.96 3.29 16.05
N LYS A 151 -10.68 2.88 16.10
CA LYS A 151 -9.55 3.79 16.32
C LYS A 151 -9.15 4.57 15.07
N LEU A 152 -9.44 4.06 13.89
CA LEU A 152 -9.09 4.69 12.62
C LEU A 152 -10.18 5.63 12.09
N VAL A 153 -11.44 5.30 12.34
CA VAL A 153 -12.59 6.07 11.85
C VAL A 153 -12.77 7.35 12.67
N ASP A 154 -13.07 8.43 11.98
CA ASP A 154 -13.47 9.72 12.55
C ASP A 154 -14.64 10.33 11.76
N GLU A 155 -15.00 11.58 12.08
CA GLU A 155 -16.13 12.29 11.46
C GLU A 155 -15.97 12.52 9.94
N ASP A 156 -14.73 12.49 9.42
CA ASP A 156 -14.42 12.67 8.00
C ASP A 156 -14.39 11.32 7.24
N SER A 157 -14.52 10.19 7.92
CA SER A 157 -14.44 8.86 7.34
C SER A 157 -15.76 8.46 6.67
N ALA A 158 -15.81 8.50 5.34
CA ALA A 158 -16.99 8.18 4.55
C ALA A 158 -17.12 6.69 4.18
N ILE A 159 -15.99 6.00 4.00
CA ILE A 159 -15.96 4.60 3.52
C ILE A 159 -14.93 3.81 4.32
N VAL A 160 -15.31 2.60 4.74
CA VAL A 160 -14.42 1.59 5.32
C VAL A 160 -14.33 0.42 4.35
N THR A 161 -13.11 0.09 3.92
CA THR A 161 -12.86 -1.06 3.04
C THR A 161 -12.03 -2.10 3.77
N LEU A 162 -12.49 -3.34 3.79
CA LEU A 162 -11.78 -4.46 4.38
C LEU A 162 -11.30 -5.41 3.27
N PHE A 163 -9.99 -5.67 3.24
CA PHE A 163 -9.39 -6.71 2.42
C PHE A 163 -9.04 -7.90 3.30
N TYR A 164 -9.43 -9.09 2.89
CA TYR A 164 -9.13 -10.32 3.60
C TYR A 164 -8.59 -11.39 2.65
N GLY A 165 -7.75 -12.28 3.17
CA GLY A 165 -7.26 -13.46 2.48
C GLY A 165 -8.22 -14.64 2.61
N GLU A 166 -7.96 -15.68 1.83
CA GLU A 166 -8.63 -16.99 1.96
C GLU A 166 -8.09 -17.75 3.17
#